data_f0dde3de71fa165ba586a8a2315a6a18
#
_entry.id   f0dde3de71fa165ba586a8a2315a6a18
#
_cell.length_a   1.000
_cell.length_b   1.000
_cell.length_c   1.000
_cell.angle_alpha   90.00
_cell.angle_beta   90.00
_cell.angle_gamma   90.00
#
_symmetry.space_group_name_H-M   'P 1'
#
loop_
_entity.id
_entity.type
_entity.pdbx_description
1 polymer ?
#
loop_
_entity_poly.entity_id
_entity_poly.type
_entity_poly.pdbx_seq_one_letter_code
_entity_poly.pdbx_strand_id
1 'polypeptide(L)'
;MKSSKLLSLRLLLLILIAMLPAPFRAQTTSDPANLPQHDGSHDFDFVIGNWKAHVRRLPDRLNNSNVWVEYDGISNHKKLLDSNANFEEFDVSSADKKLRIKAQTLRLYNPTSRQWSIYLIDLDNGTLDSPPVVGQFTGNRGEFFHQESLKGRTILVRYVWLNLSPNSARMEQSFSPDGGKTWEVNWICELSR
;
A
#
# COMPACT_ATOMS: atom_id res chain seq x y z
N MET A 1 18.50 -78.14 -70.80
CA MET A 1 17.21 -77.84 -70.17
C MET A 1 17.33 -78.00 -68.69
N LYS A 2 16.85 -77.06 -67.95
CA LYS A 2 16.72 -76.88 -66.53
C LYS A 2 17.73 -75.88 -65.94
N SER A 3 17.19 -74.64 -65.81
CA SER A 3 17.70 -73.54 -65.09
C SER A 3 17.68 -73.72 -63.58
N SER A 4 18.77 -73.42 -62.87
CA SER A 4 18.78 -73.35 -61.42
C SER A 4 19.10 -71.92 -61.05
N LYS A 5 18.13 -71.24 -60.46
CA LYS A 5 18.25 -69.86 -59.95
C LYS A 5 18.94 -69.86 -58.58
N LEU A 6 20.08 -69.24 -58.49
CA LEU A 6 20.74 -68.92 -57.21
C LEU A 6 19.96 -67.77 -56.49
N LEU A 7 19.52 -68.13 -55.30
CA LEU A 7 18.85 -67.17 -54.38
C LEU A 7 19.90 -66.50 -53.49
N SER A 8 20.17 -65.23 -53.73
CA SER A 8 21.11 -64.52 -52.87
C SER A 8 20.40 -64.03 -51.61
N LEU A 9 20.82 -64.57 -50.48
CA LEU A 9 20.35 -64.18 -49.15
C LEU A 9 21.05 -62.83 -48.73
N ARG A 10 20.29 -61.74 -48.78
CA ARG A 10 20.75 -60.50 -48.24
C ARG A 10 20.45 -60.48 -46.71
N LEU A 11 21.48 -60.45 -45.90
CA LEU A 11 21.43 -60.32 -44.46
C LEU A 11 21.10 -58.88 -44.13
N LEU A 12 19.88 -58.61 -43.65
CA LEU A 12 19.43 -57.29 -43.19
C LEU A 12 19.84 -57.12 -41.71
N LEU A 13 20.86 -56.31 -41.45
CA LEU A 13 21.31 -55.96 -40.09
C LEU A 13 20.35 -54.90 -39.52
N LEU A 14 19.41 -55.31 -38.66
CA LEU A 14 18.54 -54.40 -37.92
C LEU A 14 19.34 -53.79 -36.76
N ILE A 15 19.75 -52.55 -36.89
CA ILE A 15 20.33 -51.74 -35.80
C ILE A 15 19.18 -51.28 -34.90
N LEU A 16 18.99 -51.94 -33.78
CA LEU A 16 18.04 -51.51 -32.73
C LEU A 16 18.67 -50.36 -31.94
N ILE A 17 18.34 -49.12 -32.28
CA ILE A 17 18.73 -47.94 -31.50
C ILE A 17 17.85 -47.93 -30.25
N ALA A 18 18.41 -48.32 -29.11
CA ALA A 18 17.79 -48.17 -27.80
C ALA A 18 17.73 -46.65 -27.46
N MET A 19 16.57 -46.03 -27.64
CA MET A 19 16.31 -44.73 -27.09
C MET A 19 16.20 -44.83 -25.55
N LEU A 20 17.27 -44.49 -24.86
CA LEU A 20 17.24 -44.27 -23.43
C LEU A 20 16.40 -43.00 -23.15
N PRO A 21 15.36 -43.05 -22.31
CA PRO A 21 14.63 -41.87 -21.93
C PRO A 21 15.58 -40.91 -21.19
N ALA A 22 15.71 -39.68 -21.70
CA ALA A 22 16.43 -38.63 -21.00
C ALA A 22 15.75 -38.38 -19.63
N PRO A 23 16.54 -38.17 -18.54
CA PRO A 23 15.95 -37.90 -17.23
C PRO A 23 15.16 -36.60 -17.33
N PHE A 24 13.85 -36.73 -17.11
CA PHE A 24 12.96 -35.58 -16.99
C PHE A 24 13.39 -34.82 -15.73
N ARG A 25 14.13 -33.73 -15.91
CA ARG A 25 14.51 -32.84 -14.83
C ARG A 25 13.24 -32.06 -14.44
N ALA A 26 12.61 -32.47 -13.35
CA ALA A 26 11.49 -31.72 -12.79
C ALA A 26 11.99 -30.29 -12.53
N GLN A 27 11.48 -29.32 -13.30
CA GLN A 27 11.58 -27.92 -12.93
C GLN A 27 10.77 -27.79 -11.65
N THR A 28 11.46 -27.56 -10.55
CA THR A 28 10.82 -27.07 -9.32
C THR A 28 10.24 -25.69 -9.67
N THR A 29 8.98 -25.67 -10.09
CA THR A 29 8.20 -24.44 -10.06
C THR A 29 8.12 -24.04 -8.60
N SER A 30 8.77 -22.95 -8.23
CA SER A 30 8.59 -22.35 -6.92
C SER A 30 7.10 -22.07 -6.78
N ASP A 31 6.48 -22.76 -5.82
CA ASP A 31 5.08 -22.59 -5.48
C ASP A 31 4.87 -21.12 -5.14
N PRO A 32 4.00 -20.37 -5.84
CA PRO A 32 3.74 -18.96 -5.53
C PRO A 32 3.25 -18.75 -4.09
N ALA A 33 2.74 -19.80 -3.43
CA ALA A 33 2.35 -19.78 -2.02
C ALA A 33 3.56 -19.72 -1.05
N ASN A 34 4.80 -19.93 -1.52
CA ASN A 34 5.99 -20.04 -0.68
C ASN A 34 6.98 -18.88 -0.85
N LEU A 35 6.58 -17.78 -1.51
CA LEU A 35 7.37 -16.55 -1.48
C LEU A 35 7.28 -15.96 -0.06
N PRO A 36 8.42 -15.50 0.53
CA PRO A 36 8.38 -14.80 1.81
C PRO A 36 7.39 -13.65 1.67
N GLN A 37 6.25 -13.76 2.37
CA GLN A 37 5.29 -12.66 2.36
C GLN A 37 5.93 -11.47 3.06
N HIS A 38 5.78 -10.28 2.48
CA HIS A 38 6.29 -9.04 3.03
C HIS A 38 5.79 -8.83 4.46
N ASP A 39 6.71 -8.66 5.41
CA ASP A 39 6.37 -8.21 6.75
C ASP A 39 6.25 -6.69 6.74
N GLY A 40 5.03 -6.20 6.74
CA GLY A 40 4.72 -4.78 6.69
C GLY A 40 4.97 -4.01 7.99
N SER A 41 5.52 -4.63 9.04
CA SER A 41 5.70 -4.01 10.36
C SER A 41 6.57 -2.75 10.35
N HIS A 42 7.43 -2.61 9.35
CA HIS A 42 8.35 -1.49 9.16
C HIS A 42 7.92 -0.50 8.08
N ASP A 43 6.76 -0.69 7.45
CA ASP A 43 6.34 0.10 6.29
C ASP A 43 6.14 1.58 6.59
N PHE A 44 5.83 1.95 7.83
CA PHE A 44 5.75 3.34 8.28
C PHE A 44 7.05 3.88 8.92
N ASP A 45 8.16 3.13 8.93
CA ASP A 45 9.40 3.63 9.56
C ASP A 45 9.97 4.86 8.83
N PHE A 46 9.65 5.07 7.54
CA PHE A 46 10.08 6.23 6.77
C PHE A 46 9.57 7.57 7.32
N VAL A 47 8.42 7.59 8.00
CA VAL A 47 7.88 8.84 8.56
C VAL A 47 8.49 9.18 9.92
N ILE A 48 9.19 8.26 10.59
CA ILE A 48 9.72 8.51 11.95
C ILE A 48 10.69 9.68 11.95
N GLY A 49 10.46 10.62 12.87
CA GLY A 49 11.24 11.85 13.03
C GLY A 49 10.40 13.12 12.89
N ASN A 50 11.07 14.25 12.73
CA ASN A 50 10.46 15.55 12.65
C ASN A 50 10.40 16.03 11.20
N TRP A 51 9.24 16.52 10.80
CA TRP A 51 8.96 16.98 9.44
C TRP A 51 8.36 18.38 9.43
N LYS A 52 8.67 19.14 8.40
CA LYS A 52 7.87 20.26 7.97
C LYS A 52 6.68 19.73 7.18
N ALA A 53 5.50 20.22 7.48
CA ALA A 53 4.27 19.82 6.80
C ALA A 53 3.70 21.01 6.03
N HIS A 54 3.47 20.82 4.73
CA HIS A 54 2.71 21.72 3.88
C HIS A 54 1.41 21.03 3.49
N VAL A 55 0.27 21.62 3.79
CA VAL A 55 -1.04 21.02 3.59
C VAL A 55 -1.88 21.87 2.66
N ARG A 56 -2.52 21.22 1.72
CA ARG A 56 -3.65 21.77 0.95
C ARG A 56 -4.92 21.01 1.30
N ARG A 57 -5.92 21.73 1.77
CA ARG A 57 -7.22 21.18 2.15
C ARG A 57 -8.33 21.80 1.32
N LEU A 58 -9.22 20.94 0.81
CA LEU A 58 -10.48 21.35 0.17
C LEU A 58 -11.59 21.35 1.23
N PRO A 59 -12.03 22.50 1.77
CA PRO A 59 -13.01 22.54 2.85
C PRO A 59 -14.42 22.10 2.41
N ASP A 60 -14.83 22.50 1.21
CA ASP A 60 -16.13 22.18 0.65
C ASP A 60 -16.05 20.93 -0.22
N ARG A 61 -16.13 19.76 0.45
CA ARG A 61 -15.90 18.45 -0.11
C ARG A 61 -17.15 17.91 -0.80
N LEU A 62 -16.95 17.21 -1.94
CA LEU A 62 -17.98 16.57 -2.77
C LEU A 62 -19.05 17.55 -3.31
N ASN A 63 -18.68 18.81 -3.49
CA ASN A 63 -19.53 19.88 -4.04
C ASN A 63 -18.91 20.54 -5.28
N ASN A 64 -18.01 19.86 -5.98
CA ASN A 64 -17.31 20.37 -7.16
C ASN A 64 -16.54 21.68 -6.88
N SER A 65 -16.10 21.90 -5.65
CA SER A 65 -15.29 23.04 -5.27
C SER A 65 -13.84 22.84 -5.75
N ASN A 66 -13.19 23.94 -6.11
CA ASN A 66 -11.75 23.98 -6.40
C ASN A 66 -11.00 24.98 -5.51
N VAL A 67 -11.65 25.43 -4.43
CA VAL A 67 -11.08 26.41 -3.50
C VAL A 67 -10.31 25.66 -2.40
N TRP A 68 -8.99 25.70 -2.51
CA TRP A 68 -8.08 25.09 -1.56
C TRP A 68 -7.60 26.11 -0.53
N VAL A 69 -7.43 25.64 0.71
CA VAL A 69 -6.82 26.39 1.80
C VAL A 69 -5.50 25.75 2.15
N GLU A 70 -4.46 26.55 2.28
CA GLU A 70 -3.11 26.10 2.57
C GLU A 70 -2.73 26.33 4.03
N TYR A 71 -1.95 25.39 4.57
CA TYR A 71 -1.44 25.43 5.94
C TYR A 71 0.01 24.98 5.95
N ASP A 72 0.79 25.57 6.84
CA ASP A 72 2.18 25.19 7.10
C ASP A 72 2.41 24.91 8.59
N GLY A 73 3.29 23.99 8.89
CA GLY A 73 3.64 23.63 10.26
C GLY A 73 4.52 22.40 10.36
N ILE A 74 4.19 21.55 11.32
CA ILE A 74 5.01 20.37 11.67
C ILE A 74 4.17 19.10 11.74
N SER A 75 4.85 17.98 11.47
CA SER A 75 4.35 16.63 11.68
C SER A 75 5.50 15.82 12.31
N ASN A 76 5.35 15.44 13.58
CA ASN A 76 6.38 14.75 14.35
C ASN A 76 5.92 13.34 14.64
N HIS A 77 6.71 12.36 14.22
CA HIS A 77 6.37 10.95 14.37
C HIS A 77 7.36 10.24 15.29
N LYS A 78 6.84 9.44 16.21
CA LYS A 78 7.62 8.65 17.16
C LYS A 78 7.22 7.18 17.10
N LYS A 79 8.20 6.31 17.06
CA LYS A 79 7.98 4.87 17.26
C LYS A 79 7.66 4.62 18.75
N LEU A 80 6.69 3.74 19.03
CA LEU A 80 6.31 3.39 20.39
C LEU A 80 7.05 2.11 20.81
N LEU A 81 7.99 2.24 21.77
CA LEU A 81 8.69 1.13 22.45
C LEU A 81 9.23 0.05 21.50
N ASP A 82 9.92 0.41 20.45
CA ASP A 82 10.42 -0.55 19.43
C ASP A 82 9.35 -1.52 18.89
N SER A 83 8.09 -1.13 19.02
CA SER A 83 6.94 -1.92 18.62
C SER A 83 6.53 -1.64 17.18
N ASN A 84 5.57 -2.43 16.69
CA ASN A 84 4.87 -2.21 15.43
C ASN A 84 3.79 -1.12 15.56
N ALA A 85 4.16 0.01 16.21
CA ALA A 85 3.28 1.13 16.45
C ALA A 85 4.05 2.46 16.37
N ASN A 86 3.38 3.49 15.90
CA ASN A 86 3.90 4.85 15.94
C ASN A 86 2.81 5.85 16.27
N PHE A 87 3.24 7.01 16.74
CA PHE A 87 2.39 8.11 17.13
C PHE A 87 2.82 9.38 16.40
N GLU A 88 1.86 10.18 15.96
CA GLU A 88 2.08 11.46 15.30
C GLU A 88 1.47 12.60 16.08
N GLU A 89 2.24 13.69 16.21
CA GLU A 89 1.77 15.00 16.61
C GLU A 89 1.81 15.94 15.40
N PHE A 90 0.66 16.45 15.01
CA PHE A 90 0.47 17.30 13.84
C PHE A 90 -0.06 18.67 14.25
N ASP A 91 0.58 19.75 13.77
CA ASP A 91 0.19 21.12 14.08
C ASP A 91 0.52 22.04 12.91
N VAL A 92 -0.51 22.49 12.20
CA VAL A 92 -0.38 23.37 11.05
C VAL A 92 -1.34 24.56 11.12
N SER A 93 -0.97 25.69 10.52
CA SER A 93 -1.78 26.91 10.52
C SER A 93 -1.78 27.56 9.13
N SER A 94 -2.88 28.23 8.80
CA SER A 94 -2.93 29.13 7.63
C SER A 94 -1.92 30.26 7.76
N ALA A 95 -1.55 30.89 6.64
CA ALA A 95 -0.56 31.98 6.63
C ALA A 95 -0.94 33.14 7.55
N ASP A 96 -2.23 33.50 7.63
CA ASP A 96 -2.76 34.55 8.51
C ASP A 96 -3.00 34.10 9.96
N LYS A 97 -2.69 32.83 10.29
CA LYS A 97 -2.86 32.18 11.60
C LYS A 97 -4.29 32.13 12.14
N LYS A 98 -5.29 32.44 11.31
CA LYS A 98 -6.70 32.37 11.74
C LYS A 98 -7.23 30.95 11.76
N LEU A 99 -6.70 30.09 10.89
CA LEU A 99 -7.07 28.70 10.85
C LEU A 99 -5.89 27.85 11.37
N ARG A 100 -6.17 26.91 12.23
CA ARG A 100 -5.19 25.95 12.78
C ARG A 100 -5.80 24.57 12.82
N ILE A 101 -4.99 23.57 12.50
CA ILE A 101 -5.36 22.16 12.61
C ILE A 101 -4.34 21.49 13.51
N LYS A 102 -4.81 20.94 14.62
CA LYS A 102 -4.04 20.04 15.49
C LYS A 102 -4.66 18.67 15.38
N ALA A 103 -3.83 17.67 15.20
CA ALA A 103 -4.26 16.28 15.17
C ALA A 103 -3.20 15.41 15.84
N GLN A 104 -3.66 14.30 16.39
CA GLN A 104 -2.81 13.22 16.85
C GLN A 104 -3.26 11.94 16.17
N THR A 105 -2.31 11.11 15.78
CA THR A 105 -2.59 9.88 15.08
C THR A 105 -1.84 8.73 15.74
N LEU A 106 -2.55 7.64 16.04
CA LEU A 106 -1.97 6.38 16.47
C LEU A 106 -2.03 5.38 15.31
N ARG A 107 -0.89 4.80 14.94
CA ARG A 107 -0.82 3.73 13.93
C ARG A 107 -0.36 2.44 14.57
N LEU A 108 -1.12 1.37 14.35
CA LEU A 108 -0.86 0.04 14.89
C LEU A 108 -0.80 -0.98 13.75
N TYR A 109 0.25 -1.80 13.74
CA TYR A 109 0.37 -2.92 12.82
C TYR A 109 -0.18 -4.20 13.43
N ASN A 110 -1.03 -4.90 12.69
CA ASN A 110 -1.53 -6.21 13.06
C ASN A 110 -0.75 -7.29 12.27
N PRO A 111 0.10 -8.11 12.93
CA PRO A 111 0.91 -9.12 12.24
C PRO A 111 0.08 -10.28 11.68
N THR A 112 -1.13 -10.52 12.20
CA THR A 112 -2.02 -11.59 11.71
C THR A 112 -2.67 -11.20 10.38
N SER A 113 -3.27 -10.00 10.31
CA SER A 113 -3.89 -9.49 9.07
C SER A 113 -2.86 -8.83 8.14
N ARG A 114 -1.66 -8.53 8.63
CA ARG A 114 -0.59 -7.78 7.94
C ARG A 114 -1.03 -6.41 7.46
N GLN A 115 -1.85 -5.77 8.25
CA GLN A 115 -2.41 -4.46 7.97
C GLN A 115 -2.09 -3.48 9.08
N TRP A 116 -2.00 -2.22 8.72
CA TRP A 116 -1.95 -1.10 9.62
C TRP A 116 -3.36 -0.55 9.85
N SER A 117 -3.64 -0.19 11.10
CA SER A 117 -4.81 0.58 11.51
C SER A 117 -4.37 1.98 11.91
N ILE A 118 -5.00 3.00 11.32
CA ILE A 118 -4.72 4.42 11.57
C ILE A 118 -5.91 4.99 12.34
N TYR A 119 -5.67 5.40 13.58
CA TYR A 119 -6.65 6.02 14.46
C TYR A 119 -6.35 7.51 14.58
N LEU A 120 -7.31 8.37 14.28
CA LEU A 120 -7.27 9.78 14.65
C LEU A 120 -7.70 9.91 16.12
N ILE A 121 -7.01 10.78 16.85
CA ILE A 121 -7.33 11.10 18.23
C ILE A 121 -8.03 12.45 18.23
N ASP A 122 -9.28 12.46 18.63
CA ASP A 122 -10.06 13.65 18.86
C ASP A 122 -9.75 14.20 20.26
N LEU A 123 -8.93 15.24 20.30
CA LEU A 123 -8.49 15.85 21.57
C LEU A 123 -9.60 16.69 22.22
N ASP A 124 -10.55 17.17 21.45
CA ASP A 124 -11.63 18.02 21.96
C ASP A 124 -12.67 17.17 22.70
N ASN A 125 -12.93 15.96 22.19
CA ASN A 125 -13.89 15.04 22.78
C ASN A 125 -13.23 13.91 23.61
N GLY A 126 -11.90 13.77 23.57
CA GLY A 126 -11.17 12.73 24.31
C GLY A 126 -11.45 11.33 23.80
N THR A 127 -11.66 11.17 22.48
CA THR A 127 -12.01 9.89 21.86
C THR A 127 -11.04 9.50 20.76
N LEU A 128 -11.03 8.21 20.43
CA LEU A 128 -10.43 7.69 19.20
C LEU A 128 -11.51 7.56 18.13
N ASP A 129 -11.21 8.03 16.93
CA ASP A 129 -12.08 7.76 15.77
C ASP A 129 -12.15 6.26 15.51
N SER A 130 -13.35 5.72 15.47
CA SER A 130 -13.63 4.29 15.27
C SER A 130 -14.81 4.10 14.32
N PRO A 131 -14.71 3.20 13.33
CA PRO A 131 -13.56 2.31 13.05
C PRO A 131 -12.34 3.05 12.50
N PRO A 132 -11.11 2.49 12.66
CA PRO A 132 -9.91 3.09 12.10
C PRO A 132 -9.88 3.00 10.57
N VAL A 133 -8.99 3.77 9.96
CA VAL A 133 -8.64 3.61 8.54
C VAL A 133 -7.65 2.45 8.41
N VAL A 134 -7.98 1.40 7.65
CA VAL A 134 -7.20 0.15 7.60
C VAL A 134 -6.64 -0.10 6.20
N GLY A 135 -5.40 -0.57 6.13
CA GLY A 135 -4.77 -0.91 4.86
C GLY A 135 -3.34 -1.38 5.00
N GLN A 136 -2.63 -1.36 3.89
CA GLN A 136 -1.26 -1.88 3.79
C GLN A 136 -0.46 -1.15 2.72
N PHE A 137 0.85 -1.38 2.72
CA PHE A 137 1.75 -0.91 1.68
C PHE A 137 1.99 -1.96 0.60
N THR A 138 2.22 -1.46 -0.61
CA THR A 138 2.79 -2.20 -1.73
C THR A 138 3.94 -1.34 -2.28
N GLY A 139 5.17 -1.80 -2.03
CA GLY A 139 6.35 -1.00 -2.32
C GLY A 139 6.38 0.31 -1.52
N ASN A 140 6.52 1.44 -2.20
CA ASN A 140 6.56 2.77 -1.57
C ASN A 140 5.20 3.44 -1.39
N ARG A 141 4.10 2.73 -1.68
CA ARG A 141 2.74 3.26 -1.64
C ARG A 141 1.87 2.46 -0.67
N GLY A 142 1.31 3.12 0.33
CA GLY A 142 0.29 2.57 1.24
C GLY A 142 -1.09 3.08 0.87
N GLU A 143 -2.10 2.20 0.89
CA GLU A 143 -3.50 2.57 0.70
C GLU A 143 -4.34 2.04 1.86
N PHE A 144 -5.16 2.92 2.42
CA PHE A 144 -5.96 2.66 3.61
C PHE A 144 -7.37 3.17 3.41
N PHE A 145 -8.35 2.42 3.90
CA PHE A 145 -9.76 2.68 3.64
C PHE A 145 -10.60 2.57 4.89
N HIS A 146 -11.64 3.38 4.96
CA HIS A 146 -12.77 3.20 5.85
C HIS A 146 -14.04 3.85 5.29
N GLN A 147 -15.16 3.71 6.03
CA GLN A 147 -16.42 4.37 5.71
C GLN A 147 -16.72 5.40 6.79
N GLU A 148 -17.24 6.55 6.38
CA GLU A 148 -17.77 7.55 7.30
C GLU A 148 -19.07 8.17 6.78
N SER A 149 -19.71 8.98 7.63
CA SER A 149 -20.90 9.76 7.24
C SER A 149 -20.52 11.22 7.03
N LEU A 150 -20.70 11.71 5.82
CA LEU A 150 -20.55 13.14 5.50
C LEU A 150 -21.92 13.75 5.21
N LYS A 151 -22.39 14.66 6.07
CA LYS A 151 -23.71 15.32 5.92
C LYS A 151 -24.88 14.32 5.72
N GLY A 152 -24.85 13.20 6.48
CA GLY A 152 -25.86 12.14 6.41
C GLY A 152 -25.73 11.17 5.24
N ARG A 153 -24.70 11.28 4.42
CA ARG A 153 -24.40 10.35 3.32
C ARG A 153 -23.23 9.47 3.68
N THR A 154 -23.35 8.17 3.49
CA THR A 154 -22.22 7.25 3.60
C THR A 154 -21.26 7.50 2.47
N ILE A 155 -19.98 7.67 2.78
CA ILE A 155 -18.89 7.83 1.84
C ILE A 155 -17.77 6.83 2.13
N LEU A 156 -16.99 6.49 1.12
CA LEU A 156 -15.70 5.85 1.31
C LEU A 156 -14.61 6.89 1.47
N VAL A 157 -13.72 6.66 2.41
CA VAL A 157 -12.50 7.44 2.62
C VAL A 157 -11.31 6.60 2.22
N ARG A 158 -10.38 7.19 1.50
CA ARG A 158 -9.10 6.59 1.16
C ARG A 158 -7.97 7.50 1.58
N TYR A 159 -7.01 6.94 2.33
CA TYR A 159 -5.71 7.56 2.57
C TYR A 159 -4.66 6.90 1.69
N VAL A 160 -3.82 7.71 1.06
CA VAL A 160 -2.67 7.26 0.29
C VAL A 160 -1.42 7.85 0.90
N TRP A 161 -0.51 6.99 1.34
CA TRP A 161 0.82 7.37 1.81
C TRP A 161 1.88 7.02 0.76
N LEU A 162 2.78 7.94 0.49
CA LEU A 162 3.88 7.78 -0.46
C LEU A 162 5.22 8.05 0.23
N ASN A 163 6.12 7.07 0.23
CA ASN A 163 7.52 7.25 0.56
C ASN A 163 8.26 7.68 -0.71
N LEU A 164 8.54 8.96 -0.85
CA LEU A 164 9.12 9.53 -2.08
C LEU A 164 10.65 9.50 -2.05
N SER A 165 11.24 9.82 -0.88
CA SER A 165 12.68 9.81 -0.64
C SER A 165 12.96 9.83 0.87
N PRO A 166 14.21 9.68 1.32
CA PRO A 166 14.55 9.82 2.74
C PRO A 166 14.13 11.15 3.37
N ASN A 167 13.96 12.20 2.56
CA ASN A 167 13.63 13.54 3.02
C ASN A 167 12.29 14.06 2.48
N SER A 168 11.47 13.22 1.86
CA SER A 168 10.19 13.62 1.28
C SER A 168 9.18 12.49 1.35
N ALA A 169 8.00 12.82 1.88
CA ALA A 169 6.85 11.92 1.90
C ALA A 169 5.57 12.71 1.57
N ARG A 170 4.52 12.00 1.22
CA ARG A 170 3.22 12.61 0.90
C ARG A 170 2.08 11.76 1.42
N MET A 171 1.05 12.42 1.95
CA MET A 171 -0.22 11.82 2.31
C MET A 171 -1.35 12.51 1.57
N GLU A 172 -2.25 11.74 0.99
CA GLU A 172 -3.47 12.22 0.37
C GLU A 172 -4.70 11.60 1.01
N GLN A 173 -5.76 12.39 1.19
CA GLN A 173 -7.09 11.90 1.49
C GLN A 173 -8.01 12.12 0.30
N SER A 174 -8.82 11.12 0.01
CA SER A 174 -9.86 11.20 -1.01
C SER A 174 -11.17 10.67 -0.49
N PHE A 175 -12.28 11.26 -0.96
CA PHE A 175 -13.64 10.82 -0.67
C PHE A 175 -14.30 10.27 -1.93
N SER A 176 -15.10 9.22 -1.75
CA SER A 176 -15.96 8.66 -2.82
C SER A 176 -17.40 8.59 -2.35
N PRO A 177 -18.33 9.24 -3.05
CA PRO A 177 -19.76 9.19 -2.74
C PRO A 177 -20.50 8.02 -3.41
N ASP A 178 -19.81 7.20 -4.23
CA ASP A 178 -20.41 6.24 -5.16
C ASP A 178 -19.81 4.83 -5.07
N GLY A 179 -19.29 4.48 -3.89
CA GLY A 179 -18.73 3.15 -3.63
C GLY A 179 -17.36 2.91 -4.28
N GLY A 180 -16.56 3.96 -4.46
CA GLY A 180 -15.20 3.86 -4.98
C GLY A 180 -15.09 3.98 -6.51
N LYS A 181 -16.15 4.31 -7.22
CA LYS A 181 -16.13 4.51 -8.69
C LYS A 181 -15.44 5.82 -9.06
N THR A 182 -15.72 6.88 -8.30
CA THR A 182 -15.06 8.18 -8.44
C THR A 182 -14.46 8.64 -7.12
N TRP A 183 -13.39 9.44 -7.18
CA TRP A 183 -12.66 9.90 -6.01
C TRP A 183 -12.34 11.38 -6.13
N GLU A 184 -12.70 12.17 -5.12
CA GLU A 184 -12.29 13.54 -4.97
C GLU A 184 -11.15 13.63 -3.96
N VAL A 185 -9.95 14.07 -4.41
CA VAL A 185 -8.86 14.40 -3.48
C VAL A 185 -9.22 15.69 -2.76
N ASN A 186 -9.23 15.66 -1.43
CA ASN A 186 -9.65 16.81 -0.62
C ASN A 186 -8.67 17.18 0.51
N TRP A 187 -7.56 16.47 0.60
CA TRP A 187 -6.44 16.75 1.48
C TRP A 187 -5.16 16.23 0.84
N ILE A 188 -4.13 17.07 0.84
CA ILE A 188 -2.78 16.71 0.42
C ILE A 188 -1.84 17.26 1.47
N CYS A 189 -1.01 16.41 2.06
CA CYS A 189 0.05 16.79 2.98
C CYS A 189 1.40 16.38 2.40
N GLU A 190 2.26 17.36 2.17
CA GLU A 190 3.64 17.17 1.72
C GLU A 190 4.57 17.34 2.92
N LEU A 191 5.38 16.31 3.19
CA LEU A 191 6.33 16.29 4.28
C LEU A 191 7.75 16.45 3.73
N SER A 192 8.54 17.32 4.35
CA SER A 192 9.94 17.56 4.00
C SER A 192 10.82 17.74 5.25
N ARG A 193 12.09 17.37 5.16
CA ARG A 193 13.09 17.55 6.21
C ARG A 193 14.50 17.76 5.64
#